data_585dbec47a67fe7ec6fd43fc577f303e
#
_entry.id   585dbec47a67fe7ec6fd43fc577f303e
#
_cell.length_a   1.000
_cell.length_b   1.000
_cell.length_c   1.000
_cell.angle_alpha   90.00
_cell.angle_beta   90.00
_cell.angle_gamma   90.00
#
_symmetry.space_group_name_H-M   'P 1'
#
loop_
_entity.id
_entity.type
_entity.pdbx_description
1 polymer ?
#
loop_
_entity_poly.entity_id
_entity_poly.type
_entity_poly.pdbx_seq_one_letter_code
_entity_poly.pdbx_strand_id
1 'polypeptide(L)'
;TKVTEGEAGGITQHIGAYQIENSGKKITFLDTPGHAAFTTMRARGAQVTDITILVVAADDGVMPQTIEAINHAKEAEVPTIVAVNKIDKPTANPDRVMQELTEYGLIPEDWGGDTIFVPLSALSGDGIDDLLEMIGLVAEVQELKANPNKQAVGTVIEAELDKSCLLYTSDAADE
;
A
#
# COMPACT_ATOMS: atom_id res chain seq x y z
N THR A 1 -10.85 8.30 -1.59
CA THR A 1 -11.65 7.77 -2.71
C THR A 1 -12.66 6.76 -2.20
N LYS A 2 -13.92 6.85 -2.68
CA LYS A 2 -15.02 5.98 -2.25
C LYS A 2 -15.10 4.70 -3.09
N VAL A 3 -14.00 3.98 -3.20
CA VAL A 3 -13.88 2.78 -4.05
C VAL A 3 -14.82 1.67 -3.58
N THR A 4 -14.91 1.45 -2.28
CA THR A 4 -15.71 0.38 -1.68
C THR A 4 -17.23 0.57 -1.80
N GLU A 5 -17.72 1.79 -2.06
CA GLU A 5 -19.17 2.04 -2.21
C GLU A 5 -19.76 1.40 -3.47
N GLY A 6 -18.93 1.09 -4.46
CA GLY A 6 -19.36 0.45 -5.73
C GLY A 6 -19.15 -1.06 -5.79
N GLU A 7 -18.49 -1.67 -4.81
CA GLU A 7 -18.15 -3.09 -4.82
C GLU A 7 -19.13 -3.96 -4.02
N ALA A 8 -19.35 -5.18 -4.48
CA ALA A 8 -20.26 -6.12 -3.84
C ALA A 8 -19.77 -6.47 -2.43
N GLY A 9 -20.64 -6.29 -1.43
CA GLY A 9 -20.30 -6.55 -0.01
C GLY A 9 -19.52 -5.46 0.69
N GLY A 10 -19.22 -4.31 0.04
CA GLY A 10 -18.53 -3.18 0.63
C GLY A 10 -17.05 -3.44 0.97
N ILE A 11 -16.43 -4.41 0.33
CA ILE A 11 -15.02 -4.76 0.46
C ILE A 11 -14.31 -4.64 -0.90
N THR A 12 -13.05 -4.22 -0.90
CA THR A 12 -12.21 -4.19 -2.11
C THR A 12 -11.99 -5.61 -2.62
N GLN A 13 -12.33 -5.88 -3.89
CA GLN A 13 -12.20 -7.19 -4.52
C GLN A 13 -11.26 -7.18 -5.72
N HIS A 14 -10.95 -6.01 -6.25
CA HIS A 14 -10.06 -5.78 -7.39
C HIS A 14 -8.88 -4.92 -7.01
N ILE A 15 -7.78 -5.00 -7.77
CA ILE A 15 -6.66 -4.07 -7.59
C ILE A 15 -7.09 -2.72 -8.15
N GLY A 16 -7.21 -1.73 -7.27
CA GLY A 16 -7.48 -0.34 -7.64
C GLY A 16 -6.20 0.45 -7.84
N ALA A 17 -6.11 1.24 -8.90
CA ALA A 17 -5.02 2.18 -9.11
C ALA A 17 -5.56 3.62 -9.10
N TYR A 18 -4.94 4.50 -8.36
CA TYR A 18 -5.27 5.92 -8.36
C TYR A 18 -4.04 6.78 -8.10
N GLN A 19 -4.03 7.96 -8.70
CA GLN A 19 -2.91 8.89 -8.60
C GLN A 19 -3.32 10.14 -7.84
N ILE A 20 -2.43 10.60 -6.98
CA ILE A 20 -2.56 11.90 -6.31
C ILE A 20 -1.33 12.74 -6.62
N GLU A 21 -1.47 14.05 -6.44
CA GLU A 21 -0.34 14.99 -6.46
C GLU A 21 -0.11 15.52 -5.05
N ASN A 22 1.12 15.38 -4.56
CA ASN A 22 1.55 15.92 -3.28
C ASN A 22 2.86 16.68 -3.45
N SER A 23 2.88 17.97 -3.09
CA SER A 23 4.06 18.84 -3.19
C SER A 23 4.71 18.83 -4.59
N GLY A 24 3.89 18.80 -5.66
CA GLY A 24 4.34 18.78 -7.05
C GLY A 24 4.89 17.43 -7.53
N LYS A 25 4.77 16.38 -6.73
CA LYS A 25 5.14 15.01 -7.10
C LYS A 25 3.88 14.15 -7.25
N LYS A 26 3.86 13.32 -8.26
CA LYS A 26 2.77 12.35 -8.48
C LYS A 26 3.08 11.06 -7.75
N ILE A 27 2.10 10.59 -6.99
CA ILE A 27 2.17 9.31 -6.27
C ILE A 27 1.03 8.45 -6.79
N THR A 28 1.35 7.26 -7.30
CA THR A 28 0.36 6.28 -7.74
C THR A 28 0.20 5.21 -6.67
N PHE A 29 -1.01 5.07 -6.15
CA PHE A 29 -1.37 4.03 -5.19
C PHE A 29 -1.99 2.84 -5.91
N LEU A 30 -1.51 1.64 -5.56
CA LEU A 30 -2.18 0.40 -5.88
C LEU A 30 -2.84 -0.13 -4.62
N ASP A 31 -4.17 -0.15 -4.62
CA ASP A 31 -4.94 -0.68 -3.50
C ASP A 31 -5.24 -2.15 -3.75
N THR A 32 -4.80 -3.03 -2.85
CA THR A 32 -5.01 -4.47 -2.93
C THR A 32 -5.99 -4.94 -1.88
N PRO A 33 -6.87 -5.92 -2.21
CA PRO A 33 -7.82 -6.46 -1.24
C PRO A 33 -7.14 -7.05 -0.02
N GLY A 34 -7.59 -6.68 1.19
CA GLY A 34 -7.04 -7.17 2.45
C GLY A 34 -7.52 -8.56 2.87
N HIS A 35 -8.55 -9.10 2.23
CA HIS A 35 -9.15 -10.39 2.63
C HIS A 35 -8.24 -11.59 2.30
N ALA A 36 -8.31 -12.63 3.14
CA ALA A 36 -7.45 -13.83 3.01
C ALA A 36 -7.52 -14.52 1.63
N ALA A 37 -8.68 -14.42 0.94
CA ALA A 37 -8.86 -15.00 -0.39
C ALA A 37 -7.99 -14.36 -1.50
N PHE A 38 -7.41 -13.16 -1.27
CA PHE A 38 -6.75 -12.37 -2.30
C PHE A 38 -5.23 -12.30 -2.15
N THR A 39 -4.59 -13.36 -1.64
CA THR A 39 -3.15 -13.41 -1.41
C THR A 39 -2.32 -13.18 -2.68
N THR A 40 -2.74 -13.76 -3.81
CA THR A 40 -2.06 -13.59 -5.11
C THR A 40 -2.07 -12.13 -5.58
N MET A 41 -3.14 -11.38 -5.31
CA MET A 41 -3.23 -9.95 -5.66
C MET A 41 -2.27 -9.12 -4.82
N ARG A 42 -2.14 -9.41 -3.52
CA ARG A 42 -1.15 -8.74 -2.65
C ARG A 42 0.29 -9.02 -3.08
N ALA A 43 0.61 -10.27 -3.38
CA ALA A 43 1.93 -10.66 -3.89
C ALA A 43 2.27 -9.93 -5.20
N ARG A 44 1.32 -9.88 -6.14
CA ARG A 44 1.48 -9.17 -7.42
C ARG A 44 1.65 -7.67 -7.20
N GLY A 45 0.84 -7.06 -6.33
CA GLY A 45 0.96 -5.64 -5.98
C GLY A 45 2.35 -5.31 -5.46
N ALA A 46 2.87 -6.06 -4.50
CA ALA A 46 4.21 -5.86 -3.94
C ALA A 46 5.32 -5.93 -4.98
N GLN A 47 5.21 -6.83 -5.97
CA GLN A 47 6.25 -7.01 -7.00
C GLN A 47 6.32 -5.87 -8.04
N VAL A 48 5.29 -5.04 -8.16
CA VAL A 48 5.21 -3.98 -9.17
C VAL A 48 5.28 -2.58 -8.57
N THR A 49 5.44 -2.47 -7.26
CA THR A 49 5.51 -1.21 -6.53
C THR A 49 6.92 -0.91 -6.04
N ASP A 50 7.22 0.37 -5.85
CA ASP A 50 8.50 0.85 -5.33
C ASP A 50 8.53 0.90 -3.80
N ILE A 51 7.38 1.06 -3.17
CA ILE A 51 7.20 1.16 -1.72
C ILE A 51 5.91 0.42 -1.34
N THR A 52 5.96 -0.32 -0.25
CA THR A 52 4.78 -0.95 0.35
C THR A 52 4.33 -0.17 1.58
N ILE A 53 3.04 0.12 1.66
CA ILE A 53 2.41 0.67 2.87
C ILE A 53 1.64 -0.46 3.55
N LEU A 54 2.11 -0.86 4.72
CA LEU A 54 1.46 -1.86 5.55
C LEU A 54 0.51 -1.17 6.52
N VAL A 55 -0.78 -1.35 6.36
CA VAL A 55 -1.80 -0.76 7.24
C VAL A 55 -2.17 -1.75 8.33
N VAL A 56 -1.96 -1.36 9.59
CA VAL A 56 -2.30 -2.16 10.77
C VAL A 56 -3.18 -1.34 11.70
N ALA A 57 -4.27 -1.92 12.17
CA ALA A 57 -5.16 -1.24 13.10
C ALA A 57 -4.59 -1.24 14.52
N ALA A 58 -4.55 -0.08 15.16
CA ALA A 58 -4.02 0.10 16.52
C ALA A 58 -4.83 -0.63 17.61
N ASP A 59 -6.07 -0.99 17.33
CA ASP A 59 -6.97 -1.71 18.21
C ASP A 59 -6.91 -3.24 18.02
N ASP A 60 -6.68 -3.71 16.80
CA ASP A 60 -6.70 -5.13 16.46
C ASP A 60 -5.29 -5.78 16.58
N GLY A 61 -4.22 -5.02 16.24
CA GLY A 61 -2.85 -5.53 16.21
C GLY A 61 -2.51 -6.34 14.96
N VAL A 62 -1.53 -7.21 15.07
CA VAL A 62 -1.03 -8.03 13.95
C VAL A 62 -1.95 -9.22 13.70
N MET A 63 -2.53 -9.25 12.50
CA MET A 63 -3.43 -10.30 12.02
C MET A 63 -2.69 -11.25 11.05
N PRO A 64 -3.21 -12.46 10.77
CA PRO A 64 -2.57 -13.38 9.81
C PRO A 64 -2.31 -12.76 8.43
N GLN A 65 -3.22 -11.93 7.94
CA GLN A 65 -3.05 -11.21 6.66
C GLN A 65 -1.95 -10.15 6.73
N THR A 66 -1.72 -9.58 7.91
CA THR A 66 -0.60 -8.65 8.15
C THR A 66 0.73 -9.37 7.99
N ILE A 67 0.88 -10.54 8.59
CA ILE A 67 2.09 -11.37 8.48
C ILE A 67 2.35 -11.76 7.03
N GLU A 68 1.31 -12.15 6.32
CA GLU A 68 1.39 -12.49 4.90
C GLU A 68 1.87 -11.29 4.06
N ALA A 69 1.30 -10.11 4.29
CA ALA A 69 1.70 -8.89 3.59
C ALA A 69 3.16 -8.50 3.86
N ILE A 70 3.64 -8.68 5.10
CA ILE A 70 5.05 -8.50 5.46
C ILE A 70 5.94 -9.44 4.64
N ASN A 71 5.56 -10.71 4.54
CA ASN A 71 6.33 -11.69 3.79
C ASN A 71 6.39 -11.34 2.29
N HIS A 72 5.30 -10.91 1.69
CA HIS A 72 5.27 -10.46 0.29
C HIS A 72 6.14 -9.22 0.05
N ALA A 73 6.12 -8.25 0.95
CA ALA A 73 6.97 -7.07 0.85
C ALA A 73 8.46 -7.44 0.96
N LYS A 74 8.80 -8.36 1.88
CA LYS A 74 10.18 -8.86 2.03
C LYS A 74 10.64 -9.65 0.81
N GLU A 75 9.78 -10.52 0.27
CA GLU A 75 10.09 -11.30 -0.93
C GLU A 75 10.31 -10.41 -2.16
N ALA A 76 9.56 -9.32 -2.25
CA ALA A 76 9.70 -8.31 -3.31
C ALA A 76 10.89 -7.36 -3.08
N GLU A 77 11.52 -7.41 -1.91
CA GLU A 77 12.63 -6.51 -1.50
C GLU A 77 12.28 -5.01 -1.58
N VAL A 78 11.02 -4.67 -1.37
CA VAL A 78 10.56 -3.28 -1.36
C VAL A 78 10.55 -2.69 0.05
N PRO A 79 10.96 -1.42 0.21
CA PRO A 79 10.88 -0.74 1.50
C PRO A 79 9.44 -0.66 1.99
N THR A 80 9.26 -0.87 3.29
CA THR A 80 7.94 -0.90 3.92
C THR A 80 7.78 0.24 4.91
N ILE A 81 6.70 1.01 4.75
CA ILE A 81 6.24 1.99 5.73
C ILE A 81 5.04 1.38 6.46
N VAL A 82 5.04 1.43 7.78
CA VAL A 82 3.91 0.94 8.59
C VAL A 82 3.00 2.09 8.96
N ALA A 83 1.76 2.02 8.50
CA ALA A 83 0.69 2.95 8.87
C ALA A 83 -0.15 2.33 9.99
N VAL A 84 0.01 2.81 11.21
CA VAL A 84 -0.75 2.37 12.38
C VAL A 84 -2.06 3.16 12.44
N ASN A 85 -3.12 2.59 11.90
CA ASN A 85 -4.42 3.25 11.71
C ASN A 85 -5.33 3.09 12.92
N LYS A 86 -6.40 3.88 12.95
CA LYS A 86 -7.45 3.91 13.99
C LYS A 86 -6.95 4.39 15.36
N ILE A 87 -5.99 5.31 15.40
CA ILE A 87 -5.49 5.90 16.66
C ILE A 87 -6.55 6.72 17.40
N ASP A 88 -7.63 7.09 16.72
CA ASP A 88 -8.80 7.77 17.28
C ASP A 88 -9.64 6.89 18.22
N LYS A 89 -9.45 5.57 18.17
CA LYS A 89 -10.22 4.66 19.02
C LYS A 89 -9.72 4.63 20.48
N PRO A 90 -10.60 4.56 21.47
CA PRO A 90 -10.21 4.46 22.88
C PRO A 90 -9.39 3.21 23.21
N THR A 91 -9.53 2.15 22.40
CA THR A 91 -8.81 0.87 22.53
C THR A 91 -7.50 0.83 21.75
N ALA A 92 -7.14 1.93 21.07
CA ALA A 92 -5.92 2.01 20.31
C ALA A 92 -4.68 1.87 21.21
N ASN A 93 -3.76 1.02 20.79
CA ASN A 93 -2.47 0.83 21.45
C ASN A 93 -1.35 0.70 20.41
N PRO A 94 -0.86 1.82 19.85
CA PRO A 94 0.19 1.82 18.83
C PRO A 94 1.48 1.14 19.29
N ASP A 95 1.88 1.35 20.54
CA ASP A 95 3.11 0.78 21.11
C ASP A 95 3.07 -0.76 21.12
N ARG A 96 1.93 -1.33 21.45
CA ARG A 96 1.72 -2.79 21.38
C ARG A 96 1.88 -3.29 19.94
N VAL A 97 1.30 -2.60 18.98
CA VAL A 97 1.40 -2.96 17.54
C VAL A 97 2.85 -2.89 17.08
N MET A 98 3.59 -1.85 17.46
CA MET A 98 5.01 -1.74 17.15
C MET A 98 5.82 -2.89 17.75
N GLN A 99 5.54 -3.28 19.01
CA GLN A 99 6.19 -4.44 19.64
C GLN A 99 5.89 -5.74 18.90
N GLU A 100 4.63 -6.00 18.56
CA GLU A 100 4.24 -7.19 17.81
C GLU A 100 4.95 -7.25 16.44
N LEU A 101 5.07 -6.13 15.73
CA LEU A 101 5.71 -6.05 14.41
C LEU A 101 7.23 -6.25 14.46
N THR A 102 7.88 -5.92 15.58
CA THR A 102 9.33 -6.20 15.73
C THR A 102 9.66 -7.69 15.68
N GLU A 103 8.74 -8.55 16.14
CA GLU A 103 8.91 -10.01 16.05
C GLU A 103 8.96 -10.49 14.60
N TYR A 104 8.39 -9.73 13.68
CA TYR A 104 8.42 -9.98 12.24
C TYR A 104 9.51 -9.19 11.51
N GLY A 105 10.44 -8.54 12.25
CA GLY A 105 11.59 -7.83 11.70
C GLY A 105 11.30 -6.44 11.17
N LEU A 106 10.15 -5.85 11.52
CA LEU A 106 9.84 -4.44 11.29
C LEU A 106 10.14 -3.65 12.57
N ILE A 107 11.35 -3.13 12.67
CA ILE A 107 11.85 -2.47 13.87
C ILE A 107 11.82 -0.96 13.64
N PRO A 108 11.16 -0.17 14.53
CA PRO A 108 11.15 1.28 14.43
C PRO A 108 12.56 1.89 14.48
N GLU A 109 12.74 3.03 13.82
CA GLU A 109 14.00 3.79 13.87
C GLU A 109 14.37 4.18 15.31
N ASP A 110 13.40 4.58 16.12
CA ASP A 110 13.59 4.93 17.54
C ASP A 110 14.14 3.76 18.38
N TRP A 111 13.96 2.53 17.92
CA TRP A 111 14.47 1.33 18.58
C TRP A 111 15.70 0.74 17.89
N GLY A 112 16.32 1.53 17.00
CA GLY A 112 17.55 1.15 16.29
C GLY A 112 17.32 0.34 15.02
N GLY A 113 16.10 0.31 14.50
CA GLY A 113 15.76 -0.29 13.21
C GLY A 113 15.80 0.72 12.05
N ASP A 114 15.16 0.35 10.96
CA ASP A 114 15.09 1.11 9.71
C ASP A 114 13.65 1.26 9.17
N THR A 115 12.66 0.79 9.92
CA THR A 115 11.26 0.83 9.50
C THR A 115 10.58 2.10 10.01
N ILE A 116 9.92 2.82 9.09
CA ILE A 116 9.15 4.01 9.41
C ILE A 116 7.74 3.59 9.86
N PHE A 117 7.35 4.06 11.05
CA PHE A 117 6.00 3.89 11.59
C PHE A 117 5.30 5.24 11.64
N VAL A 118 4.11 5.30 11.06
CA VAL A 118 3.28 6.51 11.06
C VAL A 118 1.95 6.20 11.73
N PRO A 119 1.72 6.71 12.95
CA PRO A 119 0.40 6.63 13.57
C PRO A 119 -0.56 7.59 12.86
N LEU A 120 -1.75 7.10 12.51
CA LEU A 120 -2.74 7.89 11.80
C LEU A 120 -4.19 7.44 12.09
N SER A 121 -5.13 8.31 11.74
CA SER A 121 -6.55 7.97 11.66
C SER A 121 -7.10 8.34 10.29
N ALA A 122 -7.45 7.35 9.51
CA ALA A 122 -8.10 7.56 8.22
C ALA A 122 -9.50 8.20 8.37
N LEU A 123 -10.12 8.07 9.55
CA LEU A 123 -11.43 8.64 9.84
C LEU A 123 -11.37 10.16 10.07
N SER A 124 -10.42 10.61 10.91
CA SER A 124 -10.25 12.04 11.24
C SER A 124 -9.33 12.76 10.25
N GLY A 125 -8.48 12.05 9.54
CA GLY A 125 -7.44 12.59 8.66
C GLY A 125 -6.12 12.86 9.36
N ASP A 126 -6.04 12.63 10.67
CA ASP A 126 -4.80 12.84 11.44
C ASP A 126 -3.69 11.92 10.94
N GLY A 127 -2.48 12.45 10.79
CA GLY A 127 -1.29 11.70 10.38
C GLY A 127 -1.22 11.33 8.89
N ILE A 128 -2.22 11.69 8.06
CA ILE A 128 -2.20 11.41 6.62
C ILE A 128 -1.12 12.23 5.91
N ASP A 129 -0.97 13.49 6.27
CA ASP A 129 0.07 14.35 5.68
C ASP A 129 1.47 13.84 6.05
N ASP A 130 1.65 13.38 7.29
CA ASP A 130 2.91 12.77 7.74
C ASP A 130 3.23 11.50 6.94
N LEU A 131 2.22 10.67 6.67
CA LEU A 131 2.39 9.48 5.82
C LEU A 131 2.85 9.85 4.40
N LEU A 132 2.22 10.86 3.80
CA LEU A 132 2.58 11.32 2.45
C LEU A 132 4.00 11.92 2.42
N GLU A 133 4.40 12.62 3.47
CA GLU A 133 5.77 13.13 3.62
C GLU A 133 6.78 11.99 3.72
N MET A 134 6.51 10.97 4.53
CA MET A 134 7.39 9.81 4.67
C MET A 134 7.51 9.01 3.36
N ILE A 135 6.43 8.85 2.60
CA ILE A 135 6.48 8.25 1.26
C ILE A 135 7.43 9.04 0.36
N GLY A 136 7.31 10.37 0.37
CA GLY A 136 8.19 11.26 -0.40
C GLY A 136 9.65 11.10 -0.03
N LEU A 137 9.98 11.02 1.27
CA LEU A 137 11.34 10.84 1.77
C LEU A 137 11.92 9.48 1.37
N VAL A 138 11.16 8.39 1.51
CA VAL A 138 11.60 7.05 1.10
C VAL A 138 11.85 7.01 -0.42
N ALA A 139 10.97 7.61 -1.22
CA ALA A 139 11.12 7.68 -2.67
C ALA A 139 12.39 8.46 -3.08
N GLU A 140 12.75 9.52 -2.36
CA GLU A 140 14.00 10.27 -2.58
C GLU A 140 15.23 9.44 -2.25
N VAL A 141 15.22 8.73 -1.13
CA VAL A 141 16.32 7.84 -0.71
C VAL A 141 16.52 6.71 -1.72
N GLN A 142 15.44 6.16 -2.27
CA GLN A 142 15.49 5.12 -3.30
C GLN A 142 15.96 5.64 -4.68
N GLU A 143 16.11 6.98 -4.84
CA GLU A 143 16.51 7.60 -6.11
C GLU A 143 15.72 7.10 -7.33
N LEU A 144 14.40 6.95 -7.18
CA LEU A 144 13.53 6.46 -8.25
C LEU A 144 13.62 7.34 -9.50
N LYS A 145 14.07 6.76 -10.61
CA LYS A 145 14.30 7.46 -11.88
C LYS A 145 13.71 6.67 -13.02
N ALA A 146 13.09 7.37 -13.97
CA ALA A 146 12.59 6.80 -15.21
C ALA A 146 13.22 7.50 -16.43
N ASN A 147 13.41 6.76 -17.52
CA ASN A 147 13.86 7.33 -18.79
C ASN A 147 12.62 7.59 -19.67
N PRO A 148 12.24 8.86 -19.87
CA PRO A 148 11.04 9.20 -20.65
C PRO A 148 11.17 8.87 -22.16
N ASN A 149 12.39 8.61 -22.64
CA ASN A 149 12.65 8.28 -24.04
C ASN A 149 12.71 6.77 -24.32
N LYS A 150 12.48 5.94 -23.29
CA LYS A 150 12.42 4.48 -23.44
C LYS A 150 11.02 4.07 -23.88
N GLN A 151 10.92 3.03 -24.72
CA GLN A 151 9.62 2.44 -25.03
C GLN A 151 8.91 2.01 -23.73
N ALA A 152 7.61 2.27 -23.66
CA ALA A 152 6.79 1.88 -22.52
C ALA A 152 6.83 0.37 -22.32
N VAL A 153 7.01 -0.05 -21.07
CA VAL A 153 6.91 -1.45 -20.65
C VAL A 153 5.96 -1.47 -19.46
N GLY A 154 4.90 -2.24 -19.57
CA GLY A 154 3.89 -2.35 -18.53
C GLY A 154 3.76 -3.79 -18.02
N THR A 155 3.36 -3.92 -16.76
CA THR A 155 2.96 -5.19 -16.17
C THR A 155 1.45 -5.21 -16.01
N VAL A 156 0.78 -6.25 -16.53
CA VAL A 156 -0.66 -6.44 -16.33
C VAL A 156 -0.90 -6.87 -14.89
N ILE A 157 -1.52 -6.00 -14.10
CA ILE A 157 -1.83 -6.28 -12.68
C ILE A 157 -3.17 -7.00 -12.54
N GLU A 158 -4.15 -6.68 -13.38
CA GLU A 158 -5.47 -7.33 -13.42
C GLU A 158 -6.02 -7.31 -14.84
N ALA A 159 -6.80 -8.32 -15.20
CA ALA A 159 -7.49 -8.41 -16.48
C ALA A 159 -8.90 -8.99 -16.29
N GLU A 160 -9.89 -8.35 -16.89
CA GLU A 160 -11.28 -8.81 -16.89
C GLU A 160 -11.72 -9.15 -18.31
N LEU A 161 -12.50 -10.24 -18.45
CA LEU A 161 -13.11 -10.60 -19.71
C LEU A 161 -14.52 -10.03 -19.81
N ASP A 162 -14.68 -8.96 -20.58
CA ASP A 162 -16.02 -8.47 -20.93
C ASP A 162 -16.62 -9.32 -22.05
N LYS A 163 -17.72 -10.03 -21.71
CA LYS A 163 -18.45 -10.88 -22.68
C LYS A 163 -19.29 -10.09 -23.68
N SER A 164 -19.50 -8.81 -23.43
CA SER A 164 -20.30 -7.92 -24.27
C SER A 164 -19.48 -7.21 -25.37
N CYS A 165 -18.15 -7.22 -25.28
CA CYS A 165 -17.27 -6.52 -26.22
C CYS A 165 -16.31 -7.49 -26.92
N LEU A 166 -16.28 -7.41 -28.27
CA LEU A 166 -15.48 -8.30 -29.13
C LEU A 166 -13.97 -7.95 -29.16
N LEU A 167 -13.58 -6.76 -28.74
CA LEU A 167 -12.19 -6.33 -28.68
C LEU A 167 -12.04 -5.17 -27.68
N TYR A 168 -11.30 -5.37 -26.60
CA TYR A 168 -10.75 -4.29 -25.79
C TYR A 168 -9.24 -4.24 -26.03
N THR A 169 -8.78 -3.18 -26.62
CA THR A 169 -7.37 -2.81 -26.56
C THR A 169 -7.23 -1.75 -25.48
N SER A 170 -6.53 -2.05 -24.41
CA SER A 170 -6.13 -1.01 -23.47
C SER A 170 -5.02 -0.22 -24.14
N ASP A 171 -5.30 1.01 -24.48
CA ASP A 171 -4.32 1.96 -24.99
C ASP A 171 -3.67 2.67 -23.79
N ALA A 172 -2.80 1.95 -23.10
CA ALA A 172 -2.01 2.50 -22.01
C ALA A 172 -0.78 3.29 -22.51
N ALA A 173 -0.67 3.49 -23.83
CA ALA A 173 0.46 4.14 -24.46
C ALA A 173 0.26 5.64 -24.75
N ASP A 174 -0.96 6.17 -24.57
CA ASP A 174 -1.32 7.54 -24.95
C ASP A 174 -1.50 8.51 -23.75
N GLU A 175 -1.11 8.13 -22.52
CA GLU A 175 -1.12 9.06 -21.37
C GLU A 175 0.30 9.36 -20.86
#